data_93d87f955bbdabafe3270e439fcfeffe
#
_entry.id   93d87f955bbdabafe3270e439fcfeffe
#
_cell.length_a   1.000
_cell.length_b   1.000
_cell.length_c   1.000
_cell.angle_alpha   90.00
_cell.angle_beta   90.00
_cell.angle_gamma   90.00
#
_symmetry.space_group_name_H-M   'P 1'
#
loop_
_entity.id
_entity.type
_entity.pdbx_description
1 polymer ?
#
loop_
_entity_poly.entity_id
_entity_poly.type
_entity_poly.pdbx_seq_one_letter_code
_entity_poly.pdbx_strand_id
1 'polypeptide(L)'
;PPFPLQDNTPENVSEAEIAQFISSYIFLHPLTAGQRHSNVFKLACEACRRHYPQESILRELTAFFEHTDFRPEELTSVLSSGYKQVNEHAPASSTATSSSFQKDIRTKIPYGTLENSDSTEEAYWLGEEFRKETPLFPRDLYNNLPDLLNDCIIEDASDREQDISLLSDLTALSAVLPQTFGIYNHKKYSTHLFCVIFSSAGSGKSIAQTGRYLLEEIQAEILSTSESMQKNYHTAHNTWQAECQQKRKKGDTYSEEPQRPPFKMLFIPATTSYTRMQIQMQDNGSQGSIIFDTEAQTLSTANHLDCGNFDDMLRKAFEHENIDSSYKANGIIPIYIRYPKLALLLTGTPGQIDCLLNSYGNGLPSRILAYTFREAPHWKEM
;
A
#
# COMPACT_ATOMS: atom_id res chain seq x y z
N PRO A 1 -12.78 -41.84 33.20
CA PRO A 1 -11.40 -41.44 33.17
C PRO A 1 -11.23 -40.23 32.28
N PRO A 2 -10.60 -39.14 32.77
CA PRO A 2 -10.36 -37.96 31.97
C PRO A 2 -9.20 -38.20 31.02
N PHE A 3 -9.30 -37.73 29.79
CA PHE A 3 -8.21 -37.69 28.82
C PHE A 3 -7.11 -36.73 29.29
N PRO A 4 -5.84 -37.06 29.11
CA PRO A 4 -4.74 -36.18 29.49
C PRO A 4 -4.72 -34.95 28.61
N LEU A 5 -4.57 -33.80 29.23
CA LEU A 5 -4.23 -32.52 28.61
C LEU A 5 -2.87 -32.69 27.94
N GLN A 6 -2.81 -32.51 26.63
CA GLN A 6 -1.53 -32.36 25.92
C GLN A 6 -0.97 -30.98 26.24
N ASP A 7 0.16 -30.99 26.96
CA ASP A 7 1.04 -29.83 27.11
C ASP A 7 1.57 -29.42 25.74
N ASN A 8 1.08 -28.30 25.21
CA ASN A 8 1.69 -27.60 24.09
C ASN A 8 2.89 -26.81 24.60
N THR A 9 3.99 -27.50 24.91
CA THR A 9 5.31 -26.86 24.98
C THR A 9 5.75 -26.54 23.55
N PRO A 10 6.23 -25.31 23.26
CA PRO A 10 6.74 -24.99 21.94
C PRO A 10 7.93 -25.88 21.61
N GLU A 11 7.89 -26.51 20.44
CA GLU A 11 8.99 -27.30 19.87
C GLU A 11 10.28 -26.47 19.92
N ASN A 12 11.40 -27.14 20.24
CA ASN A 12 12.73 -26.56 20.37
C ASN A 12 13.14 -25.81 19.10
N VAL A 13 13.01 -24.48 19.13
CA VAL A 13 13.60 -23.63 18.08
C VAL A 13 15.11 -23.77 18.16
N SER A 14 15.77 -24.10 17.05
CA SER A 14 17.22 -24.31 17.03
C SER A 14 17.97 -22.98 17.19
N GLU A 15 19.09 -22.98 17.87
CA GLU A 15 19.96 -21.79 18.01
C GLU A 15 20.39 -21.25 16.63
N ALA A 16 20.62 -22.15 15.67
CA ALA A 16 20.95 -21.77 14.29
C ALA A 16 19.83 -20.94 13.61
N GLU A 17 18.56 -21.29 13.84
CA GLU A 17 17.41 -20.55 13.30
C GLU A 17 17.30 -19.15 13.90
N ILE A 18 17.55 -19.02 15.20
CA ILE A 18 17.56 -17.73 15.88
C ILE A 18 18.71 -16.85 15.37
N ALA A 19 19.92 -17.41 15.23
CA ALA A 19 21.08 -16.70 14.70
C ALA A 19 20.84 -16.24 13.25
N GLN A 20 20.22 -17.07 12.42
CA GLN A 20 19.86 -16.73 11.04
C GLN A 20 18.79 -15.63 11.00
N PHE A 21 17.78 -15.70 11.85
CA PHE A 21 16.76 -14.66 11.97
C PHE A 21 17.38 -13.31 12.33
N ILE A 22 18.24 -13.27 13.35
CA ILE A 22 18.91 -12.05 13.81
C ILE A 22 19.82 -11.49 12.71
N SER A 23 20.62 -12.33 12.07
CA SER A 23 21.53 -11.91 10.99
C SER A 23 20.76 -11.33 9.80
N SER A 24 19.69 -11.97 9.40
CA SER A 24 18.80 -11.49 8.32
C SER A 24 18.13 -10.17 8.70
N TYR A 25 17.69 -10.04 9.94
CA TYR A 25 17.03 -8.82 10.41
C TYR A 25 18.01 -7.64 10.47
N ILE A 26 19.24 -7.86 10.98
CA ILE A 26 20.29 -6.82 11.06
C ILE A 26 20.76 -6.40 9.66
N PHE A 27 20.83 -7.34 8.72
CA PHE A 27 21.15 -7.04 7.32
C PHE A 27 20.14 -6.08 6.70
N LEU A 28 18.85 -6.27 6.97
CA LEU A 28 17.78 -5.42 6.46
C LEU A 28 17.62 -4.12 7.27
N HIS A 29 17.96 -4.16 8.54
CA HIS A 29 17.80 -3.04 9.49
C HIS A 29 19.12 -2.79 10.25
N PRO A 30 20.11 -2.14 9.63
CA PRO A 30 21.41 -1.91 10.24
C PRO A 30 21.31 -1.22 11.60
N LEU A 31 22.06 -1.76 12.58
CA LEU A 31 22.07 -1.24 13.96
C LEU A 31 23.07 -0.09 14.09
N THR A 32 22.88 0.98 13.32
CA THR A 32 23.73 2.17 13.31
C THR A 32 23.46 3.10 14.51
N ALA A 33 24.45 3.90 14.87
CA ALA A 33 24.31 4.90 15.95
C ALA A 33 23.10 5.83 15.67
N GLY A 34 22.21 6.00 16.65
CA GLY A 34 20.98 6.78 16.56
C GLY A 34 19.73 5.98 16.18
N GLN A 35 19.86 4.79 15.58
CA GLN A 35 18.71 3.92 15.24
C GLN A 35 18.70 2.59 16.02
N ARG A 36 19.76 2.27 16.76
CA ARG A 36 19.92 0.99 17.46
C ARG A 36 18.74 0.62 18.34
N HIS A 37 18.30 1.52 19.21
CA HIS A 37 17.16 1.28 20.11
C HIS A 37 15.89 0.94 19.35
N SER A 38 15.56 1.71 18.33
CA SER A 38 14.36 1.49 17.52
C SER A 38 14.41 0.14 16.78
N ASN A 39 15.56 -0.20 16.19
CA ASN A 39 15.70 -1.42 15.42
C ASN A 39 15.78 -2.66 16.32
N VAL A 40 16.44 -2.60 17.48
CA VAL A 40 16.43 -3.66 18.49
C VAL A 40 15.03 -3.87 19.07
N PHE A 41 14.29 -2.78 19.33
CA PHE A 41 12.91 -2.86 19.81
C PHE A 41 12.00 -3.57 18.79
N LYS A 42 12.09 -3.21 17.51
CA LYS A 42 11.32 -3.85 16.44
C LYS A 42 11.69 -5.31 16.25
N LEU A 43 13.00 -5.64 16.34
CA LEU A 43 13.48 -7.03 16.32
C LEU A 43 12.87 -7.83 17.47
N ALA A 44 12.83 -7.25 18.69
CA ALA A 44 12.24 -7.89 19.86
C ALA A 44 10.74 -8.16 19.67
N CYS A 45 9.99 -7.21 19.10
CA CYS A 45 8.56 -7.39 18.80
C CYS A 45 8.36 -8.53 17.78
N GLU A 46 9.18 -8.60 16.75
CA GLU A 46 9.08 -9.64 15.73
C GLU A 46 9.49 -11.02 16.25
N ALA A 47 10.57 -11.10 17.06
CA ALA A 47 10.98 -12.32 17.74
C ALA A 47 9.89 -12.86 18.68
N CYS A 48 9.21 -11.98 19.41
CA CYS A 48 8.09 -12.35 20.28
C CYS A 48 6.90 -12.91 19.47
N ARG A 49 6.56 -12.32 18.34
CA ARG A 49 5.50 -12.81 17.44
C ARG A 49 5.81 -14.19 16.85
N ARG A 50 7.09 -14.50 16.67
CA ARG A 50 7.57 -15.81 16.19
C ARG A 50 7.75 -16.81 17.32
N HIS A 51 7.39 -16.45 18.54
CA HIS A 51 7.57 -17.28 19.74
C HIS A 51 9.02 -17.65 20.05
N TYR A 52 10.00 -16.86 19.62
CA TYR A 52 11.40 -17.07 19.96
C TYR A 52 11.64 -16.68 21.42
N PRO A 53 12.42 -17.49 22.18
CA PRO A 53 12.70 -17.18 23.57
C PRO A 53 13.53 -15.90 23.71
N GLN A 54 13.10 -14.99 24.58
CA GLN A 54 13.78 -13.71 24.83
C GLN A 54 15.25 -13.89 25.22
N GLU A 55 15.54 -14.91 26.02
CA GLU A 55 16.90 -15.21 26.50
C GLU A 55 17.86 -15.61 25.36
N SER A 56 17.36 -16.37 24.39
CA SER A 56 18.15 -16.77 23.22
C SER A 56 18.43 -15.57 22.31
N ILE A 57 17.46 -14.71 22.09
CA ILE A 57 17.66 -13.46 21.32
C ILE A 57 18.64 -12.53 22.03
N LEU A 58 18.54 -12.40 23.36
CA LEU A 58 19.45 -11.57 24.16
C LEU A 58 20.90 -12.08 24.06
N ARG A 59 21.10 -13.38 24.15
CA ARG A 59 22.44 -14.00 24.06
C ARG A 59 23.10 -13.71 22.71
N GLU A 60 22.40 -13.93 21.62
CA GLU A 60 22.92 -13.68 20.27
C GLU A 60 23.18 -12.19 20.01
N LEU A 61 22.30 -11.30 20.44
CA LEU A 61 22.53 -9.87 20.31
C LEU A 61 23.65 -9.36 21.20
N THR A 62 23.85 -9.94 22.39
CA THR A 62 24.97 -9.58 23.27
C THR A 62 26.29 -9.91 22.61
N ALA A 63 26.42 -11.06 21.96
CA ALA A 63 27.61 -11.43 21.19
C ALA A 63 27.84 -10.44 20.00
N PHE A 64 26.80 -10.02 19.36
CA PHE A 64 26.89 -9.04 18.25
C PHE A 64 27.38 -7.65 18.73
N PHE A 65 26.97 -7.22 19.92
CA PHE A 65 27.31 -5.91 20.47
C PHE A 65 28.60 -5.92 21.37
N GLU A 66 29.29 -7.02 21.52
CA GLU A 66 30.43 -7.18 22.45
C GLU A 66 31.56 -6.14 22.27
N HIS A 67 31.69 -5.58 21.07
CA HIS A 67 32.71 -4.58 20.74
C HIS A 67 32.12 -3.19 20.43
N THR A 68 30.89 -2.91 20.88
CA THR A 68 30.19 -1.63 20.64
C THR A 68 29.96 -0.88 21.95
N ASP A 69 29.63 0.39 21.85
CA ASP A 69 29.24 1.27 22.97
C ASP A 69 27.78 1.05 23.45
N PHE A 70 27.09 0.01 22.97
CA PHE A 70 25.73 -0.35 23.38
C PHE A 70 25.77 -1.22 24.63
N ARG A 71 25.35 -0.66 25.78
CA ARG A 71 25.49 -1.34 27.08
C ARG A 71 24.56 -2.55 27.19
N PRO A 72 25.01 -3.67 27.79
CA PRO A 72 24.17 -4.89 27.98
C PRO A 72 22.85 -4.62 28.73
N GLU A 73 22.87 -3.70 29.71
CA GLU A 73 21.70 -3.31 30.49
C GLU A 73 20.66 -2.60 29.63
N GLU A 74 21.13 -1.76 28.72
CA GLU A 74 20.33 -0.99 27.77
C GLU A 74 19.70 -1.92 26.73
N LEU A 75 20.47 -2.88 26.21
CA LEU A 75 20.00 -3.92 25.30
C LEU A 75 18.88 -4.76 25.96
N THR A 76 19.10 -5.20 27.20
CA THR A 76 18.11 -5.98 27.96
C THR A 76 16.81 -5.19 28.17
N SER A 77 16.91 -3.91 28.50
CA SER A 77 15.76 -3.03 28.71
C SER A 77 14.92 -2.85 27.43
N VAL A 78 15.58 -2.58 26.30
CA VAL A 78 14.90 -2.38 25.01
C VAL A 78 14.23 -3.67 24.53
N LEU A 79 14.93 -4.80 24.68
CA LEU A 79 14.42 -6.12 24.30
C LEU A 79 13.18 -6.49 25.14
N SER A 80 13.25 -6.33 26.46
CA SER A 80 12.13 -6.59 27.37
C SER A 80 10.92 -5.72 27.05
N SER A 81 11.14 -4.46 26.69
CA SER A 81 10.06 -3.56 26.30
C SER A 81 9.33 -4.01 25.03
N GLY A 82 10.06 -4.55 24.04
CA GLY A 82 9.47 -5.09 22.82
C GLY A 82 8.61 -6.34 23.08
N TYR A 83 9.11 -7.29 23.85
CA TYR A 83 8.36 -8.49 24.25
C TYR A 83 7.12 -8.15 25.08
N LYS A 84 7.25 -7.22 26.03
CA LYS A 84 6.13 -6.75 26.85
C LYS A 84 5.03 -6.12 26.02
N GLN A 85 5.38 -5.27 25.05
CA GLN A 85 4.40 -4.62 24.18
C GLN A 85 3.57 -5.63 23.38
N VAL A 86 4.19 -6.68 22.85
CA VAL A 86 3.46 -7.71 22.08
C VAL A 86 2.55 -8.51 22.99
N ASN A 87 3.02 -8.90 24.17
CA ASN A 87 2.24 -9.69 25.13
C ASN A 87 1.06 -8.92 25.75
N GLU A 88 1.18 -7.61 25.98
CA GLU A 88 0.10 -6.76 26.51
C GLU A 88 -0.98 -6.45 25.46
N HIS A 89 -0.68 -6.53 24.17
CA HIS A 89 -1.63 -6.28 23.08
C HIS A 89 -2.15 -7.57 22.42
N ALA A 90 -1.79 -8.75 22.94
CA ALA A 90 -2.40 -10.01 22.52
C ALA A 90 -3.87 -10.04 22.97
N PRO A 91 -4.86 -10.21 22.08
CA PRO A 91 -6.24 -10.32 22.48
C PRO A 91 -6.39 -11.55 23.37
N ALA A 92 -7.01 -11.36 24.55
CA ALA A 92 -7.36 -12.46 25.44
C ALA A 92 -8.14 -13.51 24.66
N SER A 93 -7.69 -14.75 24.71
CA SER A 93 -8.22 -15.91 24.02
C SER A 93 -9.74 -16.00 24.15
N SER A 94 -10.47 -15.71 23.09
CA SER A 94 -11.84 -16.17 22.93
C SER A 94 -11.79 -17.46 22.10
N THR A 95 -11.95 -18.58 22.79
CA THR A 95 -12.34 -19.87 22.22
C THR A 95 -13.67 -19.73 21.49
N ALA A 96 -13.66 -19.67 20.18
CA ALA A 96 -14.84 -19.94 19.35
C ALA A 96 -14.41 -20.60 18.06
N THR A 97 -14.62 -21.88 18.03
CA THR A 97 -14.90 -22.76 16.88
C THR A 97 -14.96 -22.10 15.50
N SER A 98 -13.94 -22.32 14.71
CA SER A 98 -14.01 -22.21 13.25
C SER A 98 -13.36 -23.44 12.58
N SER A 99 -14.02 -24.59 12.72
CA SER A 99 -13.74 -25.79 11.95
C SER A 99 -14.87 -25.95 10.92
N SER A 100 -14.78 -25.37 9.74
CA SER A 100 -15.49 -25.87 8.56
C SER A 100 -15.21 -25.13 7.23
N PHE A 101 -14.31 -24.15 7.14
CA PHE A 101 -14.08 -23.42 5.87
C PHE A 101 -12.68 -23.57 5.27
N GLN A 102 -11.89 -24.53 5.72
CA GLN A 102 -10.50 -24.70 5.22
C GLN A 102 -10.28 -25.97 4.37
N LYS A 103 -11.31 -26.63 3.84
CA LYS A 103 -11.12 -27.91 3.12
C LYS A 103 -11.24 -27.90 1.60
N ASP A 104 -11.68 -26.81 0.94
CA ASP A 104 -11.99 -26.87 -0.50
C ASP A 104 -11.13 -26.03 -1.47
N ILE A 105 -10.06 -25.37 -0.99
CA ILE A 105 -9.16 -24.62 -1.90
C ILE A 105 -7.77 -25.27 -2.05
N ARG A 106 -7.53 -26.44 -1.46
CA ARG A 106 -6.22 -27.13 -1.52
C ARG A 106 -6.04 -28.16 -2.63
N THR A 107 -6.95 -28.27 -3.54
CA THR A 107 -6.86 -29.27 -4.62
C THR A 107 -6.84 -28.60 -5.98
N LYS A 108 -5.72 -28.00 -6.39
CA LYS A 108 -5.27 -27.93 -7.80
C LYS A 108 -3.95 -27.17 -8.01
N ILE A 109 -3.07 -27.14 -7.02
CA ILE A 109 -1.65 -26.83 -7.27
C ILE A 109 -0.88 -28.07 -6.78
N PRO A 110 -0.08 -28.72 -7.59
CA PRO A 110 0.72 -29.85 -7.14
C PRO A 110 1.88 -29.32 -6.28
N TYR A 111 1.65 -29.15 -4.98
CA TYR A 111 2.72 -29.09 -4.02
C TYR A 111 3.21 -30.50 -3.80
N GLY A 112 4.39 -30.81 -4.34
CA GLY A 112 5.11 -32.02 -3.99
C GLY A 112 5.33 -32.03 -2.48
N THR A 113 4.99 -33.14 -1.86
CA THR A 113 5.34 -33.48 -0.48
C THR A 113 6.87 -33.39 -0.33
N LEU A 114 7.35 -32.34 0.31
CA LEU A 114 8.74 -32.22 0.75
C LEU A 114 8.86 -32.92 2.08
N GLU A 115 9.31 -34.17 2.05
CA GLU A 115 9.93 -34.81 3.19
C GLU A 115 11.37 -34.31 3.30
N ASN A 116 11.68 -33.72 4.47
CA ASN A 116 12.96 -33.40 5.08
C ASN A 116 14.25 -33.67 4.29
N SER A 117 14.92 -32.61 3.87
CA SER A 117 16.33 -32.21 4.05
C SER A 117 16.75 -31.26 2.92
N ASP A 118 17.43 -30.16 3.24
CA ASP A 118 17.98 -29.13 2.34
C ASP A 118 17.00 -28.17 1.64
N SER A 119 15.84 -27.91 2.24
CA SER A 119 14.70 -27.28 1.56
C SER A 119 14.78 -25.75 1.41
N THR A 120 15.74 -25.06 1.99
CA THR A 120 15.84 -23.59 1.89
C THR A 120 16.58 -23.13 0.64
N GLU A 121 17.63 -23.82 0.23
CA GLU A 121 18.32 -23.51 -1.02
C GLU A 121 17.50 -23.93 -2.24
N GLU A 122 16.91 -25.13 -2.26
CA GLU A 122 16.05 -25.58 -3.36
C GLU A 122 14.80 -24.71 -3.52
N ALA A 123 14.14 -24.30 -2.42
CA ALA A 123 13.00 -23.40 -2.50
C ALA A 123 13.41 -22.00 -2.97
N TYR A 124 14.61 -21.52 -2.61
CA TYR A 124 15.18 -20.29 -3.13
C TYR A 124 15.51 -20.41 -4.62
N TRP A 125 16.11 -21.52 -5.04
CA TRP A 125 16.45 -21.80 -6.45
C TRP A 125 15.22 -22.01 -7.31
N LEU A 126 14.19 -22.73 -6.85
CA LEU A 126 12.89 -22.85 -7.52
C LEU A 126 12.20 -21.47 -7.66
N GLY A 127 12.27 -20.64 -6.63
CA GLY A 127 11.79 -19.26 -6.70
C GLY A 127 12.58 -18.40 -7.68
N GLU A 128 13.89 -18.63 -7.84
CA GLU A 128 14.74 -17.94 -8.81
C GLU A 128 14.48 -18.42 -10.25
N GLU A 129 14.27 -19.70 -10.45
CA GLU A 129 13.96 -20.26 -11.75
C GLU A 129 12.57 -19.81 -12.24
N PHE A 130 11.57 -19.85 -11.35
CA PHE A 130 10.23 -19.30 -11.62
C PHE A 130 10.24 -17.78 -11.89
N ARG A 131 11.16 -17.05 -11.28
CA ARG A 131 11.36 -15.60 -11.53
C ARG A 131 12.18 -15.31 -12.79
N LYS A 132 12.91 -16.27 -13.35
CA LYS A 132 13.62 -16.12 -14.62
C LYS A 132 12.66 -16.10 -15.81
N GLU A 133 11.52 -16.75 -15.69
CA GLU A 133 10.48 -16.82 -16.70
C GLU A 133 9.26 -16.00 -16.29
N THR A 134 9.40 -14.67 -16.21
CA THR A 134 8.21 -13.82 -16.06
C THR A 134 7.46 -13.80 -17.38
N PRO A 135 6.24 -14.37 -17.45
CA PRO A 135 5.51 -14.49 -18.72
C PRO A 135 5.11 -13.11 -19.25
N LEU A 136 5.08 -13.01 -20.56
CA LEU A 136 4.43 -11.94 -21.29
C LEU A 136 2.93 -12.21 -21.40
N PHE A 137 2.13 -11.18 -21.66
CA PHE A 137 0.76 -11.37 -22.06
C PHE A 137 0.71 -12.15 -23.39
N PRO A 138 -0.30 -13.03 -23.58
CA PRO A 138 -0.50 -13.70 -24.85
C PRO A 138 -0.59 -12.68 -26.00
N ARG A 139 0.19 -12.87 -27.07
CA ARG A 139 0.22 -11.88 -28.17
C ARG A 139 -1.09 -11.75 -28.94
N ASP A 140 -1.93 -12.78 -28.94
CA ASP A 140 -3.28 -12.73 -29.48
C ASP A 140 -4.22 -11.76 -28.74
N LEU A 141 -3.91 -11.40 -27.48
CA LEU A 141 -4.60 -10.36 -26.74
C LEU A 141 -4.57 -9.02 -27.51
N TYR A 142 -3.41 -8.66 -28.02
CA TYR A 142 -3.20 -7.39 -28.71
C TYR A 142 -3.94 -7.28 -30.03
N ASN A 143 -4.26 -8.43 -30.67
CA ASN A 143 -5.06 -8.45 -31.89
C ASN A 143 -6.56 -8.21 -31.63
N ASN A 144 -7.01 -8.26 -30.39
CA ASN A 144 -8.40 -8.17 -29.99
C ASN A 144 -8.68 -7.04 -28.99
N LEU A 145 -7.79 -6.05 -28.88
CA LEU A 145 -8.02 -4.88 -28.03
C LEU A 145 -9.14 -4.00 -28.60
N PRO A 146 -9.93 -3.33 -27.76
CA PRO A 146 -10.82 -2.24 -28.19
C PRO A 146 -10.01 -1.13 -28.87
N ASP A 147 -10.65 -0.41 -29.81
CA ASP A 147 -10.00 0.62 -30.63
C ASP A 147 -9.18 1.61 -29.79
N LEU A 148 -9.73 2.15 -28.71
CA LEU A 148 -9.03 3.07 -27.83
C LEU A 148 -7.72 2.51 -27.26
N LEU A 149 -7.71 1.25 -26.83
CA LEU A 149 -6.49 0.60 -26.29
C LEU A 149 -5.53 0.23 -27.40
N ASN A 150 -6.06 -0.11 -28.57
CA ASN A 150 -5.24 -0.39 -29.75
C ASN A 150 -4.50 0.88 -30.23
N ASP A 151 -5.14 2.02 -30.17
CA ASP A 151 -4.54 3.33 -30.50
C ASP A 151 -3.46 3.75 -29.48
N CYS A 152 -3.46 3.20 -28.27
CA CYS A 152 -2.43 3.43 -27.25
C CYS A 152 -1.19 2.53 -27.42
N ILE A 153 -1.20 1.54 -28.30
CA ILE A 153 -0.06 0.65 -28.53
C ILE A 153 1.10 1.43 -29.15
N ILE A 154 2.27 1.29 -28.57
CA ILE A 154 3.50 1.88 -29.09
C ILE A 154 4.15 0.88 -30.05
N GLU A 155 4.14 1.17 -31.35
CA GLU A 155 4.60 0.26 -32.41
C GLU A 155 6.05 -0.22 -32.21
N ASP A 156 6.96 0.67 -31.78
CA ASP A 156 8.38 0.37 -31.58
C ASP A 156 8.72 -0.17 -30.18
N ALA A 157 7.73 -0.38 -29.32
CA ALA A 157 7.93 -0.92 -27.99
C ALA A 157 8.19 -2.43 -28.04
N SER A 158 9.06 -2.93 -27.16
CA SER A 158 9.22 -4.36 -26.94
C SER A 158 7.95 -4.95 -26.37
N ASP A 159 7.78 -6.27 -26.48
CA ASP A 159 6.61 -6.98 -25.92
C ASP A 159 6.40 -6.69 -24.44
N ARG A 160 7.48 -6.56 -23.67
CA ARG A 160 7.43 -6.21 -22.24
C ARG A 160 6.96 -4.77 -22.02
N GLU A 161 7.45 -3.85 -22.83
CA GLU A 161 7.03 -2.45 -22.76
C GLU A 161 5.56 -2.30 -23.15
N GLN A 162 5.06 -3.08 -24.10
CA GLN A 162 3.64 -3.10 -24.46
C GLN A 162 2.78 -3.61 -23.30
N ASP A 163 3.21 -4.67 -22.60
CA ASP A 163 2.51 -5.19 -21.42
C ASP A 163 2.41 -4.13 -20.32
N ILE A 164 3.51 -3.41 -20.04
CA ILE A 164 3.56 -2.35 -19.03
C ILE A 164 2.67 -1.18 -19.41
N SER A 165 2.74 -0.73 -20.67
CA SER A 165 1.89 0.35 -21.19
C SER A 165 0.43 -0.02 -21.07
N LEU A 166 0.02 -1.21 -21.55
CA LEU A 166 -1.36 -1.68 -21.48
C LEU A 166 -1.89 -1.71 -20.04
N LEU A 167 -1.10 -2.21 -19.08
CA LEU A 167 -1.50 -2.21 -17.67
C LEU A 167 -1.67 -0.82 -17.10
N SER A 168 -0.76 0.08 -17.49
CA SER A 168 -0.83 1.49 -17.09
C SER A 168 -2.07 2.17 -17.66
N ASP A 169 -2.33 1.99 -18.94
CA ASP A 169 -3.47 2.59 -19.65
C ASP A 169 -4.80 2.05 -19.10
N LEU A 170 -4.91 0.74 -18.86
CA LEU A 170 -6.07 0.13 -18.22
C LEU A 170 -6.31 0.69 -16.81
N THR A 171 -5.24 0.86 -16.04
CA THR A 171 -5.36 1.40 -14.68
C THR A 171 -5.76 2.87 -14.71
N ALA A 172 -5.19 3.65 -15.62
CA ALA A 172 -5.54 5.05 -15.83
C ALA A 172 -7.00 5.21 -16.26
N LEU A 173 -7.43 4.48 -17.29
CA LEU A 173 -8.82 4.49 -17.78
C LEU A 173 -9.81 4.06 -16.70
N SER A 174 -9.43 3.11 -15.83
CA SER A 174 -10.28 2.68 -14.73
C SER A 174 -10.69 3.82 -13.80
N ALA A 175 -9.85 4.85 -13.67
CA ALA A 175 -10.11 6.01 -12.82
C ALA A 175 -11.10 7.02 -13.43
N VAL A 176 -11.28 7.01 -14.76
CA VAL A 176 -12.11 7.99 -15.48
C VAL A 176 -13.41 7.40 -16.04
N LEU A 177 -13.79 6.21 -15.60
CA LEU A 177 -15.06 5.56 -15.93
C LEU A 177 -16.04 5.52 -14.72
N PRO A 178 -16.40 6.66 -14.13
CA PRO A 178 -17.10 6.71 -12.85
C PRO A 178 -18.54 6.17 -12.89
N GLN A 179 -19.13 6.03 -14.08
CA GLN A 179 -20.48 5.49 -14.28
C GLN A 179 -20.48 3.98 -14.60
N THR A 180 -19.31 3.40 -14.85
CA THR A 180 -19.17 1.99 -15.16
C THR A 180 -19.01 1.17 -13.88
N PHE A 181 -19.73 0.06 -13.79
CA PHE A 181 -19.65 -0.83 -12.62
C PHE A 181 -19.96 -2.28 -13.00
N GLY A 182 -19.41 -3.19 -12.23
CA GLY A 182 -19.76 -4.61 -12.24
C GLY A 182 -20.53 -5.01 -10.97
N ILE A 183 -21.19 -6.16 -11.01
CA ILE A 183 -21.81 -6.76 -9.83
C ILE A 183 -21.08 -8.08 -9.54
N TYR A 184 -20.51 -8.17 -8.37
CA TYR A 184 -19.88 -9.38 -7.87
C TYR A 184 -20.38 -9.70 -6.46
N ASN A 185 -20.84 -10.91 -6.23
CA ASN A 185 -21.38 -11.35 -4.96
C ASN A 185 -22.42 -10.38 -4.36
N HIS A 186 -23.40 -9.95 -5.18
CA HIS A 186 -24.47 -9.00 -4.84
C HIS A 186 -23.99 -7.57 -4.46
N LYS A 187 -22.71 -7.29 -4.58
CA LYS A 187 -22.12 -5.97 -4.32
C LYS A 187 -21.73 -5.30 -5.63
N LYS A 188 -21.92 -3.99 -5.68
CA LYS A 188 -21.54 -3.15 -6.82
C LYS A 188 -20.09 -2.72 -6.68
N TYR A 189 -19.28 -2.94 -7.73
CA TYR A 189 -17.90 -2.51 -7.81
C TYR A 189 -17.71 -1.58 -9.01
N SER A 190 -16.97 -0.49 -8.81
CA SER A 190 -16.56 0.37 -9.92
C SER A 190 -15.30 -0.21 -10.61
N THR A 191 -14.89 0.40 -11.69
CA THR A 191 -13.77 -0.04 -12.53
C THR A 191 -12.40 0.14 -11.92
N HIS A 192 -12.26 0.86 -10.81
CA HIS A 192 -11.00 1.30 -10.22
C HIS A 192 -10.06 0.13 -9.90
N LEU A 193 -8.88 0.13 -10.52
CA LEU A 193 -7.86 -0.90 -10.36
C LEU A 193 -6.73 -0.44 -9.43
N PHE A 194 -6.15 -1.37 -8.69
CA PHE A 194 -4.88 -1.20 -8.01
C PHE A 194 -3.83 -2.02 -8.75
N CYS A 195 -2.87 -1.36 -9.37
CA CYS A 195 -1.81 -1.99 -10.14
C CYS A 195 -0.44 -1.54 -9.61
N VAL A 196 0.47 -2.49 -9.46
CA VAL A 196 1.86 -2.25 -9.06
C VAL A 196 2.79 -2.96 -10.01
N ILE A 197 3.67 -2.21 -10.67
CA ILE A 197 4.63 -2.72 -11.64
C ILE A 197 6.04 -2.58 -11.05
N PHE A 198 6.74 -3.67 -10.84
CA PHE A 198 8.05 -3.61 -10.20
C PHE A 198 9.09 -4.51 -10.86
N SER A 199 10.32 -4.01 -10.92
CA SER A 199 11.47 -4.71 -11.46
C SER A 199 12.76 -4.04 -10.98
N SER A 200 13.91 -4.57 -11.34
CA SER A 200 15.22 -3.95 -11.05
C SER A 200 15.29 -2.49 -11.50
N ALA A 201 16.21 -1.73 -10.94
CA ALA A 201 16.48 -0.38 -11.39
C ALA A 201 16.94 -0.39 -12.86
N GLY A 202 16.54 0.61 -13.64
CA GLY A 202 16.93 0.74 -15.06
C GLY A 202 16.26 -0.28 -16.01
N SER A 203 15.16 -0.92 -15.62
CA SER A 203 14.49 -1.98 -16.41
C SER A 203 13.43 -1.48 -17.41
N GLY A 204 13.34 -0.19 -17.68
CA GLY A 204 12.38 0.35 -18.67
C GLY A 204 10.96 0.60 -18.14
N LYS A 205 10.72 0.51 -16.81
CA LYS A 205 9.39 0.75 -16.21
C LYS A 205 8.80 2.14 -16.47
N SER A 206 9.64 3.11 -16.88
CA SER A 206 9.21 4.48 -17.18
C SER A 206 8.16 4.57 -18.29
N ILE A 207 8.02 3.54 -19.12
CA ILE A 207 6.97 3.46 -20.14
C ILE A 207 5.56 3.47 -19.52
N ALA A 208 5.42 3.11 -18.25
CA ALA A 208 4.15 3.24 -17.52
C ALA A 208 3.61 4.68 -17.47
N GLN A 209 4.41 5.69 -17.82
CA GLN A 209 3.93 7.08 -17.95
C GLN A 209 2.87 7.26 -19.05
N THR A 210 2.73 6.32 -19.98
CA THR A 210 1.68 6.36 -21.02
C THR A 210 0.30 6.59 -20.44
N GLY A 211 -0.06 5.82 -19.41
CA GLY A 211 -1.36 5.97 -18.76
C GLY A 211 -1.57 7.35 -18.12
N ARG A 212 -0.50 8.04 -17.70
CA ARG A 212 -0.60 9.41 -17.22
C ARG A 212 -0.88 10.38 -18.35
N TYR A 213 -0.13 10.26 -19.46
CA TYR A 213 -0.31 11.12 -20.62
C TYR A 213 -1.72 11.02 -21.21
N LEU A 214 -2.28 9.82 -21.21
CA LEU A 214 -3.65 9.54 -21.65
C LEU A 214 -4.70 10.37 -20.88
N LEU A 215 -4.44 10.75 -19.64
CA LEU A 215 -5.38 11.47 -18.78
C LEU A 215 -5.02 12.95 -18.54
N GLU A 216 -3.96 13.47 -19.14
CA GLU A 216 -3.48 14.84 -18.87
C GLU A 216 -4.51 15.90 -19.26
N GLU A 217 -5.20 15.73 -20.40
CA GLU A 217 -6.23 16.67 -20.82
C GLU A 217 -7.42 16.67 -19.86
N ILE A 218 -7.85 15.50 -19.41
CA ILE A 218 -8.95 15.36 -18.44
C ILE A 218 -8.55 16.02 -17.10
N GLN A 219 -7.33 15.80 -16.67
CA GLN A 219 -6.80 16.45 -15.47
C GLN A 219 -6.78 17.97 -15.61
N ALA A 220 -6.32 18.50 -16.75
CA ALA A 220 -6.25 19.92 -17.02
C ALA A 220 -7.66 20.58 -17.01
N GLU A 221 -8.67 19.94 -17.59
CA GLU A 221 -10.05 20.39 -17.57
C GLU A 221 -10.62 20.45 -16.15
N ILE A 222 -10.40 19.38 -15.37
CA ILE A 222 -10.85 19.29 -13.97
C ILE A 222 -10.21 20.40 -13.13
N LEU A 223 -8.90 20.62 -13.26
CA LEU A 223 -8.18 21.67 -12.53
C LEU A 223 -8.66 23.05 -12.92
N SER A 224 -8.78 23.35 -14.22
CA SER A 224 -9.28 24.64 -14.74
C SER A 224 -10.67 24.96 -14.20
N THR A 225 -11.56 23.97 -14.17
CA THR A 225 -12.91 24.11 -13.60
C THR A 225 -12.86 24.41 -12.10
N SER A 226 -12.03 23.66 -11.35
CA SER A 226 -11.88 23.83 -9.90
C SER A 226 -11.29 25.20 -9.55
N GLU A 227 -10.27 25.65 -10.27
CA GLU A 227 -9.65 26.96 -10.11
C GLU A 227 -10.64 28.10 -10.40
N SER A 228 -11.44 27.96 -11.45
CA SER A 228 -12.48 28.93 -11.79
C SER A 228 -13.54 29.04 -10.67
N MET A 229 -14.01 27.89 -10.16
CA MET A 229 -14.93 27.85 -9.03
C MET A 229 -14.36 28.51 -7.76
N GLN A 230 -13.08 28.24 -7.44
CA GLN A 230 -12.40 28.86 -6.28
C GLN A 230 -12.27 30.38 -6.46
N LYS A 231 -11.96 30.84 -7.66
CA LYS A 231 -11.85 32.27 -7.99
C LYS A 231 -13.18 33.00 -7.80
N ASN A 232 -14.26 32.40 -8.30
CA ASN A 232 -15.60 32.92 -8.13
C ASN A 232 -16.02 32.95 -6.65
N TYR A 233 -15.72 31.90 -5.90
CA TYR A 233 -15.95 31.85 -4.47
C TYR A 233 -15.19 32.97 -3.73
N HIS A 234 -13.90 33.17 -4.00
CA HIS A 234 -13.13 34.23 -3.37
C HIS A 234 -13.73 35.62 -3.63
N THR A 235 -14.17 35.86 -4.84
CA THR A 235 -14.84 37.12 -5.19
C THR A 235 -16.14 37.29 -4.41
N ALA A 236 -17.00 36.26 -4.41
CA ALA A 236 -18.28 36.31 -3.69
C ALA A 236 -18.08 36.44 -2.17
N HIS A 237 -17.09 35.73 -1.60
CA HIS A 237 -16.78 35.78 -0.17
C HIS A 237 -16.23 37.14 0.25
N ASN A 238 -15.37 37.77 -0.55
CA ASN A 238 -14.87 39.11 -0.29
C ASN A 238 -16.02 40.15 -0.32
N THR A 239 -16.93 40.04 -1.28
CA THR A 239 -18.12 40.88 -1.37
C THR A 239 -19.02 40.70 -0.13
N TRP A 240 -19.28 39.46 0.25
CA TRP A 240 -20.05 39.13 1.44
C TRP A 240 -19.40 39.68 2.72
N GLN A 241 -18.09 39.57 2.88
CA GLN A 241 -17.38 40.17 4.02
C GLN A 241 -17.52 41.69 4.08
N ALA A 242 -17.42 42.36 2.92
CA ALA A 242 -17.61 43.81 2.83
C ALA A 242 -19.03 44.23 3.22
N GLU A 243 -20.05 43.49 2.74
CA GLU A 243 -21.44 43.70 3.11
C GLU A 243 -21.69 43.48 4.60
N CYS A 244 -21.11 42.39 5.20
CA CYS A 244 -21.23 42.14 6.62
C CYS A 244 -20.64 43.26 7.47
N GLN A 245 -19.50 43.85 7.07
CA GLN A 245 -18.87 44.97 7.77
C GLN A 245 -19.76 46.24 7.72
N GLN A 246 -20.43 46.50 6.58
CA GLN A 246 -21.36 47.61 6.42
C GLN A 246 -22.64 47.42 7.24
N LYS A 247 -23.25 46.21 7.18
CA LYS A 247 -24.49 45.88 7.91
C LYS A 247 -24.27 45.83 9.43
N ARG A 248 -23.08 45.40 9.89
CA ARG A 248 -22.70 45.40 11.30
C ARG A 248 -22.75 46.81 11.93
N LYS A 249 -22.43 47.81 11.11
CA LYS A 249 -22.55 49.25 11.54
C LYS A 249 -23.97 49.74 11.63
N LYS A 250 -24.91 49.09 10.91
CA LYS A 250 -26.34 49.47 10.81
C LYS A 250 -27.28 48.60 11.65
N GLY A 251 -26.78 47.51 12.25
CA GLY A 251 -27.63 46.57 13.03
C GLY A 251 -28.54 45.66 12.20
N ASP A 252 -28.29 45.53 10.91
CA ASP A 252 -29.11 44.75 9.97
C ASP A 252 -28.71 43.25 9.98
N THR A 253 -29.61 42.39 9.47
CA THR A 253 -29.40 40.96 9.31
C THR A 253 -28.37 40.67 8.20
N TYR A 254 -27.48 39.69 8.43
CA TYR A 254 -26.48 39.28 7.44
C TYR A 254 -27.06 38.38 6.38
N SER A 255 -26.52 38.46 5.15
CA SER A 255 -26.71 37.46 4.11
C SER A 255 -25.97 36.17 4.47
N GLU A 256 -26.42 35.03 3.94
CA GLU A 256 -25.76 33.73 4.15
C GLU A 256 -24.33 33.73 3.60
N GLU A 257 -23.41 33.11 4.31
CA GLU A 257 -22.01 33.01 3.87
C GLU A 257 -21.90 32.12 2.64
N PRO A 258 -21.20 32.56 1.58
CA PRO A 258 -20.95 31.71 0.43
C PRO A 258 -20.24 30.41 0.82
N GLN A 259 -20.74 29.27 0.35
CA GLN A 259 -20.12 27.98 0.62
C GLN A 259 -18.89 27.80 -0.25
N ARG A 260 -17.80 27.29 0.34
CA ARG A 260 -16.58 26.96 -0.40
C ARG A 260 -16.84 25.76 -1.32
N PRO A 261 -16.61 25.90 -2.66
CA PRO A 261 -16.74 24.78 -3.57
C PRO A 261 -15.62 23.73 -3.35
N PRO A 262 -15.87 22.45 -3.66
CA PRO A 262 -14.83 21.43 -3.63
C PRO A 262 -13.74 21.74 -4.67
N PHE A 263 -12.50 21.47 -4.31
CA PHE A 263 -11.36 21.53 -5.24
C PHE A 263 -11.07 20.13 -5.76
N LYS A 264 -11.48 19.85 -6.99
CA LYS A 264 -11.31 18.54 -7.62
C LYS A 264 -9.99 18.44 -8.36
N MET A 265 -9.38 17.27 -8.31
CA MET A 265 -8.22 16.89 -9.09
C MET A 265 -8.23 15.37 -9.33
N LEU A 266 -7.85 14.92 -10.52
CA LEU A 266 -7.86 13.50 -10.86
C LEU A 266 -6.65 12.79 -10.22
N PHE A 267 -5.44 13.33 -10.40
CA PHE A 267 -4.21 12.77 -9.84
C PHE A 267 -3.98 13.27 -8.42
N ILE A 268 -4.01 12.34 -7.45
CA ILE A 268 -3.62 12.62 -6.07
C ILE A 268 -2.13 12.27 -5.92
N PRO A 269 -1.25 13.21 -5.56
CA PRO A 269 0.17 12.91 -5.37
C PRO A 269 0.39 11.88 -4.25
N ALA A 270 1.27 10.92 -4.46
CA ALA A 270 1.61 9.90 -3.46
C ALA A 270 2.24 10.48 -2.18
N THR A 271 2.82 11.69 -2.24
CA THR A 271 3.33 12.45 -1.08
C THR A 271 2.24 13.06 -0.21
N THR A 272 0.97 12.96 -0.62
CA THR A 272 -0.16 13.57 0.11
C THR A 272 -0.34 12.90 1.46
N SER A 273 -0.45 13.70 2.54
CA SER A 273 -0.72 13.17 3.88
C SER A 273 -2.07 12.45 3.93
N TYR A 274 -2.21 11.49 4.84
CA TYR A 274 -3.42 10.69 5.03
C TYR A 274 -4.71 11.53 5.09
N THR A 275 -4.73 12.54 5.96
CA THR A 275 -5.89 13.44 6.11
C THR A 275 -6.19 14.21 4.83
N ARG A 276 -5.16 14.75 4.16
CA ARG A 276 -5.36 15.51 2.92
C ARG A 276 -5.85 14.64 1.79
N MET A 277 -5.42 13.39 1.73
CA MET A 277 -5.90 12.43 0.75
C MET A 277 -7.40 12.13 0.94
N GLN A 278 -7.85 11.94 2.18
CA GLN A 278 -9.28 11.77 2.48
C GLN A 278 -10.09 13.01 2.07
N ILE A 279 -9.61 14.21 2.40
CA ILE A 279 -10.28 15.46 1.99
C ILE A 279 -10.36 15.53 0.45
N GLN A 280 -9.28 15.17 -0.24
CA GLN A 280 -9.26 15.20 -1.70
C GLN A 280 -10.24 14.17 -2.31
N MET A 281 -10.31 12.97 -1.75
CA MET A 281 -11.31 11.97 -2.18
C MET A 281 -12.74 12.44 -1.93
N GLN A 282 -12.99 13.14 -0.82
CA GLN A 282 -14.29 13.73 -0.52
C GLN A 282 -14.63 14.85 -1.50
N ASP A 283 -13.70 15.76 -1.81
CA ASP A 283 -13.86 16.84 -2.77
C ASP A 283 -14.16 16.31 -4.18
N ASN A 284 -13.46 15.23 -4.58
CA ASN A 284 -13.68 14.57 -5.87
C ASN A 284 -15.04 13.86 -5.95
N GLY A 285 -15.55 13.33 -4.84
CA GLY A 285 -16.85 12.67 -4.75
C GLY A 285 -17.01 11.51 -5.74
N SER A 286 -18.05 11.54 -6.56
CA SER A 286 -18.35 10.48 -7.52
C SER A 286 -17.45 10.45 -8.76
N GLN A 287 -16.64 11.48 -8.99
CA GLN A 287 -15.74 11.58 -10.14
C GLN A 287 -14.65 10.50 -10.09
N GLY A 288 -14.13 10.17 -8.90
CA GLY A 288 -13.01 9.26 -8.71
C GLY A 288 -11.66 9.98 -8.71
N SER A 289 -10.63 9.20 -8.48
CA SER A 289 -9.24 9.67 -8.35
C SER A 289 -8.27 8.56 -8.72
N ILE A 290 -7.04 8.93 -9.00
CA ILE A 290 -5.93 7.99 -9.15
C ILE A 290 -4.70 8.50 -8.39
N ILE A 291 -4.05 7.61 -7.65
CA ILE A 291 -2.67 7.79 -7.20
C ILE A 291 -1.78 7.18 -8.28
N PHE A 292 -1.02 8.02 -8.95
CA PHE A 292 -0.12 7.60 -10.03
C PHE A 292 1.29 8.07 -9.68
N ASP A 293 2.18 7.13 -9.36
CA ASP A 293 3.58 7.46 -9.03
C ASP A 293 4.54 6.43 -9.62
N THR A 294 5.65 6.90 -10.14
CA THR A 294 6.70 6.06 -10.72
C THR A 294 7.73 5.60 -9.70
N GLU A 295 7.62 6.08 -8.46
CA GLU A 295 8.45 5.68 -7.33
C GLU A 295 7.58 5.28 -6.13
N ALA A 296 7.32 3.98 -5.99
CA ALA A 296 6.49 3.45 -4.89
C ALA A 296 7.01 3.81 -3.49
N GLN A 297 8.30 4.14 -3.35
CA GLN A 297 8.89 4.61 -2.10
C GLN A 297 8.22 5.88 -1.58
N THR A 298 7.70 6.73 -2.45
CA THR A 298 7.00 7.96 -2.11
C THR A 298 5.79 7.68 -1.23
N LEU A 299 4.96 6.71 -1.63
CA LEU A 299 3.79 6.30 -0.85
C LEU A 299 4.19 5.55 0.43
N SER A 300 5.22 4.71 0.38
CA SER A 300 5.70 3.97 1.56
C SER A 300 6.27 4.91 2.63
N THR A 301 6.94 5.99 2.22
CA THR A 301 7.46 7.01 3.14
C THR A 301 6.31 7.77 3.82
N ALA A 302 5.27 8.13 3.08
CA ALA A 302 4.05 8.72 3.64
C ALA A 302 3.35 7.75 4.62
N ASN A 303 3.30 6.45 4.30
CA ASN A 303 2.79 5.39 5.17
C ASN A 303 3.56 5.27 6.51
N HIS A 304 4.88 5.42 6.49
CA HIS A 304 5.69 5.31 7.71
C HIS A 304 5.48 6.47 8.69
N LEU A 305 5.08 7.63 8.21
CA LEU A 305 4.78 8.80 9.04
C LEU A 305 3.38 8.71 9.71
N ASP A 306 2.43 8.03 9.05
CA ASP A 306 1.03 7.90 9.50
C ASP A 306 0.64 6.42 9.78
N CYS A 307 1.51 5.68 10.47
CA CYS A 307 1.45 4.24 10.71
C CYS A 307 0.05 3.60 10.74
N GLY A 308 -0.23 2.72 9.80
CA GLY A 308 -1.39 1.81 9.81
C GLY A 308 -2.68 2.34 9.20
N ASN A 309 -2.83 3.64 9.00
CA ASN A 309 -4.08 4.22 8.51
C ASN A 309 -4.22 4.16 6.98
N PHE A 310 -3.10 4.25 6.24
CA PHE A 310 -3.10 4.21 4.77
C PHE A 310 -3.59 2.88 4.22
N ASP A 311 -3.12 1.77 4.77
CA ASP A 311 -3.52 0.43 4.35
C ASP A 311 -5.01 0.18 4.54
N ASP A 312 -5.56 0.64 5.67
CA ASP A 312 -7.00 0.54 5.94
C ASP A 312 -7.81 1.38 4.95
N MET A 313 -7.35 2.61 4.67
CA MET A 313 -7.99 3.49 3.71
C MET A 313 -7.96 2.90 2.29
N LEU A 314 -6.82 2.36 1.85
CA LEU A 314 -6.70 1.75 0.52
C LEU A 314 -7.60 0.51 0.40
N ARG A 315 -7.65 -0.35 1.43
CA ARG A 315 -8.55 -1.51 1.44
C ARG A 315 -10.02 -1.10 1.37
N LYS A 316 -10.43 -0.10 2.18
CA LYS A 316 -11.79 0.44 2.15
C LYS A 316 -12.13 1.08 0.80
N ALA A 317 -11.16 1.80 0.20
CA ALA A 317 -11.34 2.40 -1.11
C ALA A 317 -11.52 1.35 -2.21
N PHE A 318 -10.72 0.27 -2.19
CA PHE A 318 -10.87 -0.85 -3.13
C PHE A 318 -12.23 -1.55 -2.99
N GLU A 319 -12.68 -1.77 -1.76
CA GLU A 319 -13.97 -2.41 -1.47
C GLU A 319 -15.17 -1.45 -1.58
N HIS A 320 -14.95 -0.18 -1.88
CA HIS A 320 -15.97 0.87 -1.85
C HIS A 320 -16.72 0.96 -0.51
N GLU A 321 -16.02 0.67 0.59
CA GLU A 321 -16.54 0.84 1.95
C GLU A 321 -16.44 2.30 2.39
N ASN A 322 -17.36 2.73 3.26
CA ASN A 322 -17.34 4.10 3.76
C ASN A 322 -16.03 4.40 4.50
N ILE A 323 -15.50 5.59 4.25
CA ILE A 323 -14.34 6.13 4.96
C ILE A 323 -14.81 7.33 5.77
N ASP A 324 -14.76 7.18 7.09
CA ASP A 324 -15.22 8.20 8.04
C ASP A 324 -14.04 8.62 8.92
N SER A 325 -13.87 9.91 9.09
CA SER A 325 -12.87 10.48 10.01
C SER A 325 -13.43 11.70 10.71
N SER A 326 -13.28 11.74 12.03
CA SER A 326 -13.60 12.93 12.82
C SER A 326 -12.37 13.38 13.58
N TYR A 327 -12.11 14.68 13.56
CA TYR A 327 -10.95 15.30 14.21
C TYR A 327 -11.37 16.08 15.44
N LYS A 328 -10.55 16.02 16.50
CA LYS A 328 -10.79 16.76 17.76
C LYS A 328 -10.61 18.28 17.62
N ALA A 329 -10.02 18.77 16.54
CA ALA A 329 -9.77 20.20 16.35
C ALA A 329 -11.07 20.93 15.99
N ASN A 330 -11.38 22.00 16.71
CA ASN A 330 -12.55 22.85 16.47
C ASN A 330 -12.50 23.46 15.05
N GLY A 331 -13.59 23.30 14.30
CA GLY A 331 -13.74 23.91 12.96
C GLY A 331 -13.33 23.00 11.79
N ILE A 332 -12.86 21.76 12.02
CA ILE A 332 -12.64 20.81 10.94
C ILE A 332 -13.95 20.05 10.68
N ILE A 333 -14.40 20.13 9.43
CA ILE A 333 -15.60 19.38 8.97
C ILE A 333 -15.25 17.89 8.98
N PRO A 334 -16.09 17.03 9.59
CA PRO A 334 -15.89 15.59 9.53
C PRO A 334 -15.81 15.09 8.09
N ILE A 335 -14.90 14.18 7.82
CA ILE A 335 -14.77 13.54 6.52
C ILE A 335 -15.74 12.36 6.50
N TYR A 336 -16.53 12.29 5.44
CA TYR A 336 -17.49 11.22 5.22
C TYR A 336 -17.57 10.88 3.73
N ILE A 337 -16.84 9.85 3.31
CA ILE A 337 -16.75 9.43 1.92
C ILE A 337 -17.60 8.16 1.76
N ARG A 338 -18.70 8.30 1.04
CA ARG A 338 -19.53 7.17 0.63
C ARG A 338 -19.05 6.64 -0.69
N TYR A 339 -18.85 5.31 -0.78
CA TYR A 339 -18.47 4.65 -2.00
C TYR A 339 -17.23 5.30 -2.67
N PRO A 340 -16.09 5.29 -1.97
CA PRO A 340 -14.85 5.89 -2.49
C PRO A 340 -14.46 5.24 -3.82
N LYS A 341 -13.93 6.05 -4.73
CA LYS A 341 -13.45 5.64 -6.05
C LYS A 341 -12.01 6.07 -6.20
N LEU A 342 -11.11 5.13 -6.02
CA LEU A 342 -9.68 5.36 -6.07
C LEU A 342 -9.02 4.27 -6.91
N ALA A 343 -8.27 4.67 -7.93
CA ALA A 343 -7.34 3.80 -8.64
C ALA A 343 -5.91 4.03 -8.10
N LEU A 344 -5.06 3.04 -8.25
CA LEU A 344 -3.66 3.09 -7.82
C LEU A 344 -2.77 2.51 -8.90
N LEU A 345 -1.81 3.29 -9.39
CA LEU A 345 -0.71 2.82 -10.21
C LEU A 345 0.61 3.24 -9.58
N LEU A 346 1.42 2.27 -9.22
CA LEU A 346 2.76 2.51 -8.71
C LEU A 346 3.77 1.71 -9.51
N THR A 347 4.92 2.31 -9.77
CA THR A 347 6.08 1.56 -10.24
C THR A 347 7.21 1.65 -9.23
N GLY A 348 8.10 0.64 -9.20
CA GLY A 348 9.20 0.67 -8.25
C GLY A 348 10.17 -0.50 -8.39
N THR A 349 11.08 -0.59 -7.45
CA THR A 349 11.95 -1.76 -7.26
C THR A 349 11.33 -2.71 -6.22
N PRO A 350 11.72 -4.00 -6.20
CA PRO A 350 11.19 -4.94 -5.21
C PRO A 350 11.28 -4.42 -3.77
N GLY A 351 12.42 -3.85 -3.35
CA GLY A 351 12.58 -3.31 -2.00
C GLY A 351 11.67 -2.11 -1.67
N GLN A 352 11.29 -1.32 -2.66
CA GLN A 352 10.30 -0.23 -2.48
C GLN A 352 8.87 -0.76 -2.32
N ILE A 353 8.55 -1.83 -3.04
CA ILE A 353 7.22 -2.45 -3.03
C ILE A 353 7.02 -3.36 -1.81
N ASP A 354 8.09 -3.96 -1.28
CA ASP A 354 8.03 -4.80 -0.09
C ASP A 354 7.35 -4.09 1.09
N CYS A 355 7.56 -2.79 1.24
CA CYS A 355 6.89 -2.00 2.29
C CYS A 355 5.36 -1.96 2.13
N LEU A 356 4.85 -2.05 0.90
CA LEU A 356 3.41 -2.09 0.59
C LEU A 356 2.85 -3.51 0.66
N LEU A 357 3.65 -4.52 0.27
CA LEU A 357 3.21 -5.90 0.15
C LEU A 357 3.50 -6.75 1.40
N ASN A 358 4.45 -6.35 2.26
CA ASN A 358 4.84 -7.13 3.45
C ASN A 358 3.77 -7.22 4.54
N SER A 359 2.67 -6.56 4.36
CA SER A 359 1.53 -6.66 5.26
C SER A 359 0.60 -7.84 4.87
N TYR A 360 1.17 -9.05 4.70
CA TYR A 360 0.40 -10.26 4.37
C TYR A 360 -0.78 -10.52 5.33
N GLY A 361 -0.71 -9.97 6.54
CA GLY A 361 -1.79 -10.10 7.54
C GLY A 361 -2.96 -9.13 7.34
N ASN A 362 -2.84 -8.06 6.56
CA ASN A 362 -3.88 -7.03 6.44
C ASN A 362 -4.73 -7.11 5.16
N GLY A 363 -4.40 -7.99 4.24
CA GLY A 363 -5.18 -8.25 3.03
C GLY A 363 -5.06 -7.19 1.92
N LEU A 364 -4.20 -6.18 2.01
CA LEU A 364 -3.97 -5.22 0.92
C LEU A 364 -3.34 -5.89 -0.31
N PRO A 365 -2.34 -6.79 -0.19
CA PRO A 365 -1.73 -7.45 -1.34
C PRO A 365 -2.70 -8.23 -2.21
N SER A 366 -3.76 -8.82 -1.62
CA SER A 366 -4.77 -9.57 -2.38
C SER A 366 -5.67 -8.70 -3.28
N ARG A 367 -5.57 -7.36 -3.16
CA ARG A 367 -6.32 -6.37 -3.92
C ARG A 367 -5.49 -5.69 -5.00
N ILE A 368 -4.20 -6.04 -5.07
CA ILE A 368 -3.24 -5.44 -5.98
C ILE A 368 -2.95 -6.39 -7.14
N LEU A 369 -3.12 -5.92 -8.35
CA LEU A 369 -2.60 -6.54 -9.55
C LEU A 369 -1.10 -6.25 -9.62
N ALA A 370 -0.29 -7.26 -9.32
CA ALA A 370 1.16 -7.14 -9.30
C ALA A 370 1.77 -7.66 -10.61
N TYR A 371 2.56 -6.84 -11.28
CA TYR A 371 3.30 -7.22 -12.48
C TYR A 371 4.80 -7.05 -12.24
N THR A 372 5.55 -8.13 -12.41
CA THR A 372 7.00 -8.13 -12.19
C THR A 372 7.74 -8.79 -13.35
N PHE A 373 8.96 -8.33 -13.60
CA PHE A 373 9.82 -8.86 -14.66
C PHE A 373 11.30 -8.60 -14.33
N ARG A 374 12.21 -9.29 -15.04
CA ARG A 374 13.67 -9.21 -14.80
C ARG A 374 14.47 -8.75 -16.02
N GLU A 375 13.83 -8.58 -17.15
CA GLU A 375 14.51 -8.19 -18.39
C GLU A 375 15.12 -6.79 -18.23
N ALA A 376 16.36 -6.62 -18.70
CA ALA A 376 16.96 -5.32 -18.90
C ALA A 376 16.52 -4.77 -20.27
N PRO A 377 16.23 -3.47 -20.39
CA PRO A 377 15.94 -2.90 -21.70
C PRO A 377 17.14 -3.05 -22.61
N HIS A 378 16.91 -3.46 -23.84
CA HIS A 378 17.94 -3.40 -24.86
C HIS A 378 18.12 -1.95 -25.29
N TRP A 379 19.40 -1.51 -25.38
CA TRP A 379 19.70 -0.21 -25.95
C TRP A 379 19.20 -0.17 -27.40
N LYS A 380 18.31 0.79 -27.71
CA LYS A 380 17.88 1.07 -29.08
C LYS A 380 18.67 2.28 -29.57
N GLU A 381 19.37 2.16 -30.70
CA GLU A 381 19.88 3.32 -31.40
C GLU A 381 18.69 4.12 -31.92
N MET A 382 18.68 5.43 -31.63
CA MET A 382 17.68 6.36 -32.14
C MET A 382 18.04 6.81 -33.55
#